data_eb0396f0bcff5be5cf03f614a5ed0cdf
#
_entry.id   eb0396f0bcff5be5cf03f614a5ed0cdf
#
_cell.length_a   1.000
_cell.length_b   1.000
_cell.length_c   1.000
_cell.angle_alpha   90.00
_cell.angle_beta   90.00
_cell.angle_gamma   90.00
#
_symmetry.space_group_name_H-M   'P 1'
#
loop_
_entity.id
_entity.type
_entity.pdbx_description
1 polymer ?
#
loop_
_entity_poly.entity_id
_entity_poly.type
_entity_poly.pdbx_seq_one_letter_code
_entity_poly.pdbx_strand_id
1 'polypeptide(L)'
;MAKFSVDRIAPEDRSLGWSKFVSEIFFPLSASFSAPERFHGTVENWDLGQISLSRFQSGPVCYDREKHHLRGRATDDLLITFATESDARFSQGNCDLYCRKNGFFIQRGDLPYQFSHAHDNNLWVLKVPTRMLKNRIRTLDRYANYTYDASRGVGALFLDTARAIPGRTEQLSAAVTREGLGRCLMDLLCLAIEDDERALGSGMSSVRLGHLARVERYIRKNLANHAMTMEKIASANGISRRYLHQLFHGSDTTVGRWIRVLRLEAAHEDLKNARHGETVAEIAYRWGFGDQAQFSRHFKSHFGRPPREARAVLAQAGPKILRAGPPASR
;
A
#
# COMPACT_ATOMS: atom_id res chain seq x y z
N MET A 1 8.56 2.86 16.97
CA MET A 1 9.75 2.42 16.24
C MET A 1 10.27 1.13 16.86
N ALA A 2 10.49 0.07 16.08
CA ALA A 2 11.19 -1.13 16.53
C ALA A 2 12.55 -1.18 15.83
N LYS A 3 13.61 -1.54 16.57
CA LYS A 3 14.98 -1.69 16.05
C LYS A 3 15.57 -3.00 16.55
N PHE A 4 16.17 -3.75 15.62
CA PHE A 4 16.84 -5.01 15.90
C PHE A 4 18.19 -5.04 15.18
N SER A 5 19.22 -5.58 15.85
CA SER A 5 20.53 -5.82 15.25
C SER A 5 21.06 -7.18 15.71
N VAL A 6 21.57 -7.95 14.77
CA VAL A 6 22.24 -9.22 15.07
C VAL A 6 23.65 -9.04 15.60
N ASP A 7 24.22 -7.85 15.54
CA ASP A 7 25.59 -7.59 16.03
C ASP A 7 25.74 -7.81 17.54
N ARG A 8 24.61 -7.78 18.26
CA ARG A 8 24.53 -8.02 19.71
C ARG A 8 24.27 -9.50 20.06
N ILE A 9 24.17 -10.37 19.06
CA ILE A 9 23.87 -11.81 19.20
C ILE A 9 25.16 -12.57 18.92
N ALA A 10 25.34 -13.69 19.61
CA ALA A 10 26.46 -14.60 19.37
C ALA A 10 26.50 -15.06 17.90
N PRO A 11 27.67 -15.14 17.24
CA PRO A 11 27.77 -15.43 15.81
C PRO A 11 26.94 -16.62 15.34
N GLU A 12 26.93 -17.72 16.13
CA GLU A 12 26.17 -18.94 15.87
C GLU A 12 24.66 -18.75 15.82
N ASP A 13 24.12 -17.77 16.56
CA ASP A 13 22.68 -17.51 16.68
C ASP A 13 22.18 -16.38 15.74
N ARG A 14 23.06 -15.67 15.05
CA ARG A 14 22.72 -14.50 14.23
C ARG A 14 21.72 -14.80 13.13
N SER A 15 21.94 -15.89 12.41
CA SER A 15 21.08 -16.33 11.32
C SER A 15 19.67 -16.70 11.80
N LEU A 16 19.58 -17.39 12.93
CA LEU A 16 18.30 -17.76 13.54
C LEU A 16 17.56 -16.52 14.08
N GLY A 17 18.28 -15.65 14.80
CA GLY A 17 17.73 -14.40 15.32
C GLY A 17 17.19 -13.50 14.21
N TRP A 18 17.92 -13.36 13.11
CA TRP A 18 17.49 -12.61 11.95
C TRP A 18 16.23 -13.20 11.32
N SER A 19 16.24 -14.50 11.01
CA SER A 19 15.09 -15.19 10.40
C SER A 19 13.81 -15.05 11.22
N LYS A 20 13.94 -15.20 12.55
CA LYS A 20 12.81 -15.03 13.48
C LYS A 20 12.28 -13.61 13.44
N PHE A 21 13.15 -12.61 13.56
CA PHE A 21 12.73 -11.20 13.61
C PHE A 21 12.08 -10.74 12.31
N VAL A 22 12.64 -11.12 11.15
CA VAL A 22 12.05 -10.79 9.83
C VAL A 22 10.68 -11.44 9.66
N SER A 23 10.54 -12.71 10.13
CA SER A 23 9.24 -13.40 10.09
C SER A 23 8.17 -12.77 11.00
N GLU A 24 8.58 -12.15 12.11
CA GLU A 24 7.67 -11.43 13.01
C GLU A 24 7.18 -10.10 12.42
N ILE A 25 8.07 -9.36 11.73
CA ILE A 25 7.72 -8.07 11.12
C ILE A 25 6.80 -8.24 9.90
N PHE A 26 7.10 -9.19 9.05
CA PHE A 26 6.35 -9.35 7.80
C PHE A 26 5.37 -10.52 7.88
N PHE A 27 5.86 -11.71 7.72
CA PHE A 27 5.11 -12.98 7.76
C PHE A 27 6.10 -14.16 7.73
N PRO A 28 5.67 -15.38 8.09
CA PRO A 28 6.56 -16.55 8.11
C PRO A 28 7.29 -16.75 6.78
N LEU A 29 8.60 -16.91 6.87
CA LEU A 29 9.51 -17.24 5.77
C LEU A 29 10.77 -17.91 6.32
N SER A 30 11.56 -18.56 5.45
CA SER A 30 12.88 -19.05 5.77
C SER A 30 13.93 -18.08 5.23
N ALA A 31 15.06 -17.97 5.92
CA ALA A 31 16.22 -17.23 5.42
C ALA A 31 17.43 -18.16 5.38
N SER A 32 18.19 -18.10 4.30
CA SER A 32 19.44 -18.82 4.10
C SER A 32 20.61 -17.86 3.85
N PHE A 33 21.78 -18.23 4.35
CA PHE A 33 22.96 -17.37 4.42
C PHE A 33 24.16 -18.10 3.86
N SER A 34 24.98 -17.44 3.06
CA SER A 34 26.22 -18.01 2.53
C SER A 34 27.32 -18.17 3.61
N ALA A 35 27.31 -17.30 4.61
CA ALA A 35 28.23 -17.32 5.74
C ALA A 35 27.48 -16.94 7.04
N PRO A 36 26.72 -17.87 7.67
CA PRO A 36 25.86 -17.60 8.81
C PRO A 36 26.57 -16.92 9.99
N GLU A 37 27.78 -17.38 10.33
CA GLU A 37 28.57 -16.86 11.46
C GLU A 37 29.12 -15.43 11.21
N ARG A 38 29.30 -15.05 9.94
CA ARG A 38 29.77 -13.73 9.54
C ARG A 38 28.64 -12.79 9.18
N PHE A 39 27.40 -13.26 9.27
CA PHE A 39 26.25 -12.46 8.92
C PHE A 39 26.12 -11.27 9.86
N HIS A 40 25.86 -10.13 9.29
CA HIS A 40 25.56 -8.88 9.97
C HIS A 40 24.26 -8.30 9.45
N GLY A 41 23.52 -7.63 10.33
CA GLY A 41 22.25 -7.04 9.89
C GLY A 41 21.58 -6.20 10.96
N THR A 42 20.94 -5.14 10.50
CA THR A 42 20.10 -4.24 11.31
C THR A 42 18.78 -4.02 10.60
N VAL A 43 17.69 -4.06 11.36
CA VAL A 43 16.35 -3.71 10.89
C VAL A 43 15.81 -2.59 11.76
N GLU A 44 15.24 -1.60 11.11
CA GLU A 44 14.45 -0.54 11.74
C GLU A 44 13.05 -0.57 11.13
N ASN A 45 12.00 -0.48 11.96
CA ASN A 45 10.61 -0.52 11.50
C ASN A 45 9.80 0.63 12.12
N TRP A 46 9.07 1.35 11.27
CA TRP A 46 8.22 2.49 11.61
C TRP A 46 6.77 2.19 11.25
N ASP A 47 5.91 2.33 12.24
CA ASP A 47 4.45 2.25 12.06
C ASP A 47 3.94 3.59 11.52
N LEU A 48 3.29 3.56 10.36
CA LEU A 48 2.67 4.71 9.69
C LEU A 48 1.15 4.53 9.55
N GLY A 49 0.53 3.91 10.55
CA GLY A 49 -0.90 3.66 10.63
C GLY A 49 -1.29 2.33 9.98
N GLN A 50 -1.90 2.35 8.80
CA GLN A 50 -2.29 1.11 8.10
C GLN A 50 -1.14 0.45 7.34
N ILE A 51 -0.01 1.13 7.18
CA ILE A 51 1.20 0.64 6.52
C ILE A 51 2.39 0.71 7.45
N SER A 52 3.44 -0.04 7.15
CA SER A 52 4.71 0.11 7.86
C SER A 52 5.86 0.26 6.88
N LEU A 53 6.84 1.07 7.28
CA LEU A 53 8.09 1.27 6.56
C LEU A 53 9.21 0.59 7.34
N SER A 54 10.04 -0.20 6.66
CA SER A 54 11.19 -0.86 7.27
C SER A 54 12.45 -0.53 6.48
N ARG A 55 13.57 -0.42 7.19
CA ARG A 55 14.90 -0.32 6.62
C ARG A 55 15.72 -1.53 7.05
N PHE A 56 16.29 -2.23 6.09
CA PHE A 56 17.19 -3.38 6.30
C PHE A 56 18.57 -3.01 5.80
N GLN A 57 19.55 -3.13 6.66
CA GLN A 57 20.96 -3.09 6.30
C GLN A 57 21.53 -4.45 6.63
N SER A 58 21.93 -5.24 5.65
CA SER A 58 22.39 -6.60 5.88
C SER A 58 23.37 -7.10 4.85
N GLY A 59 24.20 -8.06 5.27
CA GLY A 59 24.98 -8.88 4.38
C GLY A 59 24.13 -9.78 3.48
N PRO A 60 24.80 -10.59 2.60
CA PRO A 60 24.11 -11.47 1.65
C PRO A 60 23.12 -12.41 2.33
N VAL A 61 21.90 -12.49 1.78
CA VAL A 61 20.83 -13.35 2.31
C VAL A 61 19.86 -13.73 1.19
N CYS A 62 19.29 -14.95 1.30
CA CYS A 62 18.19 -15.40 0.48
C CYS A 62 16.98 -15.70 1.37
N TYR A 63 15.85 -15.12 1.04
CA TYR A 63 14.57 -15.33 1.72
C TYR A 63 13.67 -16.20 0.85
N ASP A 64 13.12 -17.25 1.44
CA ASP A 64 12.21 -18.17 0.80
C ASP A 64 10.89 -18.21 1.52
N ARG A 65 9.82 -17.83 0.82
CA ARG A 65 8.46 -18.00 1.28
C ARG A 65 7.82 -19.15 0.52
N GLU A 66 7.70 -20.27 1.16
CA GLU A 66 7.18 -21.48 0.57
C GLU A 66 5.70 -21.69 0.87
N LYS A 67 5.06 -22.67 0.18
CA LYS A 67 3.63 -23.00 0.36
C LYS A 67 3.25 -23.33 1.80
N HIS A 68 4.15 -23.95 2.57
CA HIS A 68 3.89 -24.28 3.97
C HIS A 68 3.80 -23.04 4.87
N HIS A 69 4.53 -21.95 4.53
CA HIS A 69 4.48 -20.68 5.25
C HIS A 69 3.16 -19.92 5.03
N LEU A 70 2.35 -20.33 4.05
CA LEU A 70 1.04 -19.70 3.76
C LEU A 70 -0.10 -20.33 4.57
N ARG A 71 0.15 -21.47 5.26
CA ARG A 71 -0.89 -22.17 6.03
C ARG A 71 -1.21 -21.41 7.31
N GLY A 72 -2.49 -21.14 7.53
CA GLY A 72 -3.00 -20.60 8.80
C GLY A 72 -3.07 -19.08 8.94
N ARG A 73 -2.52 -18.28 8.00
CA ARG A 73 -2.71 -16.82 7.93
C ARG A 73 -2.82 -16.38 6.47
N ALA A 74 -4.03 -16.04 6.05
CA ALA A 74 -4.20 -15.28 4.82
C ALA A 74 -3.65 -13.88 5.05
N THR A 75 -2.39 -13.65 4.68
CA THR A 75 -1.79 -12.32 4.64
C THR A 75 -2.12 -11.71 3.29
N ASP A 76 -3.03 -10.74 3.29
CA ASP A 76 -3.35 -9.94 2.09
C ASP A 76 -2.50 -8.66 2.11
N ASP A 77 -1.18 -8.82 2.31
CA ASP A 77 -0.23 -7.72 2.31
C ASP A 77 0.73 -7.82 1.12
N LEU A 78 1.14 -6.65 0.64
CA LEU A 78 2.19 -6.46 -0.35
C LEU A 78 3.44 -5.94 0.34
N LEU A 79 4.59 -6.34 -0.16
CA LEU A 79 5.85 -5.69 0.15
C LEU A 79 6.36 -4.98 -1.09
N ILE A 80 6.66 -3.69 -0.96
CA ILE A 80 7.32 -2.91 -2.00
C ILE A 80 8.76 -2.71 -1.54
N THR A 81 9.69 -3.38 -2.23
CA THR A 81 11.09 -3.44 -1.84
C THR A 81 11.94 -2.59 -2.76
N PHE A 82 12.66 -1.64 -2.19
CA PHE A 82 13.66 -0.78 -2.86
C PHE A 82 15.05 -1.27 -2.50
N ALA A 83 15.86 -1.60 -3.51
CA ALA A 83 17.25 -2.01 -3.36
C ALA A 83 18.16 -0.79 -3.61
N THR A 84 18.85 -0.28 -2.57
CA THR A 84 19.52 1.03 -2.68
C THR A 84 21.03 0.99 -2.73
N GLU A 85 21.66 -0.14 -2.39
CA GLU A 85 23.14 -0.25 -2.39
C GLU A 85 23.65 -1.31 -3.36
N SER A 86 22.95 -2.42 -3.51
CA SER A 86 23.29 -3.49 -4.46
C SER A 86 22.05 -3.99 -5.20
N ASP A 87 22.29 -4.75 -6.26
CA ASP A 87 21.23 -5.40 -7.02
C ASP A 87 20.57 -6.50 -6.22
N ALA A 88 19.32 -6.82 -6.57
CA ALA A 88 18.55 -7.88 -5.94
C ALA A 88 17.86 -8.77 -6.98
N ARG A 89 17.62 -10.02 -6.63
CA ARG A 89 16.84 -10.97 -7.42
C ARG A 89 15.55 -11.31 -6.71
N PHE A 90 14.48 -11.38 -7.47
CA PHE A 90 13.16 -11.74 -6.97
C PHE A 90 12.46 -12.67 -7.93
N SER A 91 11.91 -13.77 -7.42
CA SER A 91 11.17 -14.78 -8.17
C SER A 91 9.84 -15.07 -7.49
N GLN A 92 8.74 -14.97 -8.24
CA GLN A 92 7.39 -15.27 -7.75
C GLN A 92 6.52 -15.83 -8.88
N GLY A 93 6.03 -17.06 -8.72
CA GLY A 93 5.29 -17.75 -9.78
C GLY A 93 6.13 -17.98 -11.03
N ASN A 94 5.71 -17.44 -12.16
CA ASN A 94 6.45 -17.52 -13.44
C ASN A 94 7.24 -16.23 -13.74
N CYS A 95 7.44 -15.37 -12.73
CA CYS A 95 8.12 -14.10 -12.89
C CYS A 95 9.47 -14.13 -12.18
N ASP A 96 10.55 -13.89 -12.92
CA ASP A 96 11.90 -13.70 -12.40
C ASP A 96 12.36 -12.28 -12.71
N LEU A 97 12.65 -11.52 -11.65
CA LEU A 97 13.06 -10.12 -11.75
C LEU A 97 14.50 -9.95 -11.30
N TYR A 98 15.22 -9.15 -12.05
CA TYR A 98 16.50 -8.60 -11.65
C TYR A 98 16.34 -7.11 -11.37
N CYS A 99 16.36 -6.75 -10.12
CA CYS A 99 16.22 -5.37 -9.66
C CYS A 99 17.59 -4.75 -9.48
N ARG A 100 17.92 -3.78 -10.33
CA ARG A 100 19.17 -3.02 -10.21
C ARG A 100 19.14 -2.11 -8.98
N LYS A 101 20.31 -1.73 -8.51
CA LYS A 101 20.49 -0.68 -7.50
C LYS A 101 19.62 0.54 -7.84
N ASN A 102 18.96 1.09 -6.83
CA ASN A 102 17.95 2.15 -6.92
C ASN A 102 16.71 1.78 -7.74
N GLY A 103 16.43 0.49 -7.87
CA GLY A 103 15.16 0.00 -8.38
C GLY A 103 14.23 -0.46 -7.26
N PHE A 104 12.97 -0.68 -7.60
CA PHE A 104 12.02 -1.33 -6.71
C PHE A 104 11.12 -2.33 -7.44
N PHE A 105 10.47 -3.20 -6.70
CA PHE A 105 9.50 -4.17 -7.19
C PHE A 105 8.45 -4.47 -6.12
N ILE A 106 7.36 -5.10 -6.56
CA ILE A 106 6.20 -5.42 -5.73
C ILE A 106 6.16 -6.92 -5.49
N GLN A 107 6.12 -7.33 -4.22
CA GLN A 107 6.01 -8.73 -3.78
C GLN A 107 4.61 -8.98 -3.22
N ARG A 108 3.99 -10.08 -3.62
CA ARG A 108 2.71 -10.54 -3.05
C ARG A 108 2.99 -11.46 -1.86
N GLY A 109 2.50 -11.08 -0.68
CA GLY A 109 2.65 -11.88 0.54
C GLY A 109 1.76 -13.12 0.60
N ASP A 110 0.72 -13.21 -0.25
CA ASP A 110 -0.21 -14.34 -0.36
C ASP A 110 0.28 -15.45 -1.32
N LEU A 111 1.44 -15.29 -1.96
CA LEU A 111 2.05 -16.24 -2.86
C LEU A 111 3.45 -16.65 -2.41
N PRO A 112 3.92 -17.87 -2.75
CA PRO A 112 5.32 -18.26 -2.58
C PRO A 112 6.24 -17.34 -3.38
N TYR A 113 7.42 -17.04 -2.84
CA TYR A 113 8.45 -16.26 -3.53
C TYR A 113 9.83 -16.57 -3.00
N GLN A 114 10.84 -16.22 -3.80
CA GLN A 114 12.23 -16.14 -3.38
C GLN A 114 12.74 -14.72 -3.63
N PHE A 115 13.47 -14.18 -2.64
CA PHE A 115 14.13 -12.87 -2.74
C PHE A 115 15.55 -12.96 -2.22
N SER A 116 16.54 -12.43 -2.95
CA SER A 116 17.92 -12.48 -2.54
C SER A 116 18.75 -11.29 -3.00
N HIS A 117 19.83 -11.00 -2.27
CA HIS A 117 20.94 -10.15 -2.71
C HIS A 117 22.27 -10.79 -2.33
N ALA A 118 23.24 -10.69 -3.22
CA ALA A 118 24.53 -11.34 -3.12
C ALA A 118 25.64 -10.49 -2.45
N HIS A 119 25.36 -9.23 -2.22
CA HIS A 119 26.26 -8.25 -1.58
C HIS A 119 25.50 -7.54 -0.46
N ASP A 120 26.25 -6.78 0.36
CA ASP A 120 25.64 -5.90 1.35
C ASP A 120 24.59 -4.99 0.68
N ASN A 121 23.45 -4.85 1.32
CA ASN A 121 22.37 -4.04 0.79
C ASN A 121 21.70 -3.22 1.88
N ASN A 122 21.11 -2.11 1.45
CA ASN A 122 20.25 -1.27 2.24
C ASN A 122 18.87 -1.26 1.56
N LEU A 123 17.97 -2.05 2.10
CA LEU A 123 16.64 -2.22 1.55
C LEU A 123 15.64 -1.33 2.29
N TRP A 124 14.79 -0.66 1.54
CA TRP A 124 13.62 0.00 2.09
C TRP A 124 12.38 -0.79 1.69
N VAL A 125 11.60 -1.21 2.66
CA VAL A 125 10.45 -2.08 2.43
C VAL A 125 9.19 -1.41 2.99
N LEU A 126 8.23 -1.15 2.12
CA LEU A 126 6.92 -0.68 2.51
C LEU A 126 5.96 -1.87 2.53
N LYS A 127 5.42 -2.19 3.71
CA LYS A 127 4.37 -3.21 3.86
C LYS A 127 3.01 -2.55 3.80
N VAL A 128 2.18 -3.01 2.86
CA VAL A 128 0.89 -2.38 2.53
C VAL A 128 -0.19 -3.45 2.42
N PRO A 129 -1.34 -3.29 3.10
CA PRO A 129 -2.51 -4.12 2.83
C PRO A 129 -2.91 -4.03 1.36
N THR A 130 -3.06 -5.17 0.69
CA THR A 130 -3.36 -5.25 -0.77
C THR A 130 -4.58 -4.42 -1.15
N ARG A 131 -5.60 -4.36 -0.29
CA ARG A 131 -6.79 -3.52 -0.52
C ARG A 131 -6.47 -2.04 -0.75
N MET A 132 -5.47 -1.49 -0.05
CA MET A 132 -5.11 -0.07 -0.19
C MET A 132 -4.53 0.25 -1.56
N LEU A 133 -3.77 -0.69 -2.14
CA LEU A 133 -3.20 -0.53 -3.47
C LEU A 133 -4.20 -0.90 -4.56
N LYS A 134 -4.99 -1.98 -4.40
CA LYS A 134 -6.06 -2.38 -5.33
C LYS A 134 -7.11 -1.29 -5.55
N ASN A 135 -7.37 -0.46 -4.56
CA ASN A 135 -8.29 0.66 -4.68
C ASN A 135 -7.73 1.81 -5.52
N ARG A 136 -6.41 1.91 -5.60
CA ARG A 136 -5.70 2.96 -6.34
C ARG A 136 -5.19 2.45 -7.69
N ILE A 137 -4.66 1.23 -7.72
CA ILE A 137 -4.11 0.57 -8.90
C ILE A 137 -4.90 -0.71 -9.15
N ARG A 138 -5.65 -0.73 -10.23
CA ARG A 138 -6.68 -1.74 -10.48
C ARG A 138 -6.17 -3.12 -10.86
N THR A 139 -5.08 -3.20 -11.60
CA THR A 139 -4.48 -4.44 -12.10
C THR A 139 -3.13 -4.69 -11.43
N LEU A 140 -3.16 -4.88 -10.12
CA LEU A 140 -1.97 -5.06 -9.31
C LEU A 140 -1.07 -6.20 -9.80
N ASP A 141 -1.67 -7.35 -10.19
CA ASP A 141 -0.94 -8.51 -10.70
C ASP A 141 -0.09 -8.20 -11.92
N ARG A 142 -0.50 -7.19 -12.68
CA ARG A 142 0.28 -6.71 -13.82
C ARG A 142 1.51 -5.93 -13.36
N TYR A 143 1.36 -5.08 -12.34
CA TYR A 143 2.44 -4.23 -11.84
C TYR A 143 3.43 -4.99 -10.95
N ALA A 144 3.03 -6.14 -10.39
CA ALA A 144 3.92 -7.01 -9.61
C ALA A 144 4.99 -7.73 -10.45
N ASN A 145 4.88 -7.72 -11.78
CA ASN A 145 5.80 -8.43 -12.68
C ASN A 145 6.88 -7.53 -13.28
N TYR A 146 7.19 -6.39 -12.65
CA TYR A 146 8.17 -5.42 -13.15
C TYR A 146 9.10 -4.93 -12.05
N THR A 147 10.28 -4.49 -12.50
CA THR A 147 11.16 -3.63 -11.71
C THR A 147 11.01 -2.18 -12.17
N TYR A 148 10.93 -1.27 -11.24
CA TYR A 148 10.74 0.16 -11.42
C TYR A 148 12.02 0.91 -11.12
N ASP A 149 12.20 2.07 -11.74
CA ASP A 149 13.34 2.96 -11.49
C ASP A 149 13.02 3.94 -10.36
N ALA A 150 13.79 3.90 -9.29
CA ALA A 150 13.73 4.86 -8.19
C ALA A 150 15.00 5.76 -8.14
N SER A 151 15.79 5.81 -9.21
CA SER A 151 16.95 6.72 -9.31
C SER A 151 16.54 8.12 -9.76
N ARG A 152 15.35 8.29 -10.31
CA ARG A 152 14.86 9.55 -10.88
C ARG A 152 13.34 9.67 -10.78
N GLY A 153 12.82 10.84 -11.12
CA GLY A 153 11.38 11.10 -11.19
C GLY A 153 10.65 10.85 -9.87
N VAL A 154 9.42 10.39 -9.95
CA VAL A 154 8.56 10.16 -8.79
C VAL A 154 9.08 9.03 -7.92
N GLY A 155 9.73 8.00 -8.50
CA GLY A 155 10.34 6.92 -7.74
C GLY A 155 11.45 7.41 -6.80
N ALA A 156 12.31 8.33 -7.26
CA ALA A 156 13.32 8.97 -6.43
C ALA A 156 12.69 9.81 -5.32
N LEU A 157 11.66 10.61 -5.64
CA LEU A 157 10.94 11.42 -4.65
C LEU A 157 10.29 10.55 -3.56
N PHE A 158 9.71 9.40 -3.93
CA PHE A 158 9.21 8.43 -2.97
C PHE A 158 10.33 7.99 -2.01
N LEU A 159 11.46 7.55 -2.56
CA LEU A 159 12.58 7.01 -1.77
C LEU A 159 13.21 8.07 -0.86
N ASP A 160 13.36 9.30 -1.33
CA ASP A 160 13.86 10.43 -0.53
C ASP A 160 12.91 10.79 0.61
N THR A 161 11.58 10.75 0.33
CA THR A 161 10.55 10.95 1.35
C THR A 161 10.60 9.83 2.40
N ALA A 162 10.71 8.57 1.98
CA ALA A 162 10.85 7.44 2.88
C ALA A 162 12.11 7.54 3.77
N ARG A 163 13.24 7.93 3.19
CA ARG A 163 14.52 8.14 3.91
C ARG A 163 14.48 9.29 4.91
N ALA A 164 13.63 10.29 4.69
CA ALA A 164 13.49 11.43 5.60
C ALA A 164 12.70 11.12 6.88
N ILE A 165 11.89 10.06 6.88
CA ILE A 165 11.01 9.69 8.00
C ILE A 165 11.79 9.32 9.27
N PRO A 166 12.83 8.45 9.23
CA PRO A 166 13.56 8.02 10.43
C PRO A 166 14.08 9.14 11.31
N GLY A 167 14.71 10.15 10.71
CA GLY A 167 15.28 11.27 11.44
C GLY A 167 14.27 12.23 12.07
N ARG A 168 12.98 12.02 11.84
CA ARG A 168 11.90 12.91 12.28
C ARG A 168 10.80 12.21 13.08
N THR A 169 10.87 10.89 13.24
CA THR A 169 9.81 10.09 13.90
C THR A 169 9.57 10.44 15.35
N GLU A 170 10.59 10.90 16.09
CA GLU A 170 10.43 11.37 17.48
C GLU A 170 9.59 12.65 17.55
N GLN A 171 9.69 13.50 16.53
CA GLN A 171 8.90 14.73 16.40
C GLN A 171 7.47 14.47 15.89
N LEU A 172 7.24 13.31 15.27
CA LEU A 172 5.97 12.91 14.66
C LEU A 172 5.17 11.97 15.60
N SER A 173 5.01 12.35 16.86
CA SER A 173 4.40 11.52 17.91
C SER A 173 2.90 11.26 17.67
N ALA A 174 2.17 12.17 17.03
CA ALA A 174 0.75 12.04 16.79
C ALA A 174 0.41 10.93 15.78
N ALA A 175 -0.51 10.02 16.14
CA ALA A 175 -0.97 8.94 15.27
C ALA A 175 -1.54 9.47 13.94
N VAL A 176 -2.27 10.59 13.98
CA VAL A 176 -2.84 11.26 12.79
C VAL A 176 -1.74 11.70 11.80
N THR A 177 -0.62 12.21 12.31
CA THR A 177 0.51 12.63 11.47
C THR A 177 1.19 11.45 10.81
N ARG A 178 1.40 10.35 11.55
CA ARG A 178 1.97 9.11 11.00
C ARG A 178 1.09 8.50 9.92
N GLU A 179 -0.22 8.44 10.14
CA GLU A 179 -1.19 7.99 9.13
C GLU A 179 -1.22 8.92 7.91
N GLY A 180 -1.08 10.23 8.12
CA GLY A 180 -0.94 11.21 7.02
C GLY A 180 0.29 10.95 6.16
N LEU A 181 1.46 10.71 6.79
CA LEU A 181 2.69 10.34 6.07
C LEU A 181 2.55 9.03 5.30
N GLY A 182 1.89 8.03 5.91
CA GLY A 182 1.59 6.78 5.23
C GLY A 182 0.76 7.00 3.96
N ARG A 183 -0.25 7.89 4.00
CA ARG A 183 -1.03 8.27 2.81
C ARG A 183 -0.17 8.96 1.75
N CYS A 184 0.69 9.90 2.14
CA CYS A 184 1.62 10.57 1.20
C CYS A 184 2.55 9.57 0.51
N LEU A 185 3.14 8.63 1.25
CA LEU A 185 3.96 7.58 0.65
C LEU A 185 3.17 6.71 -0.33
N MET A 186 1.93 6.37 0.00
CA MET A 186 1.06 5.61 -0.90
C MET A 186 0.72 6.40 -2.17
N ASP A 187 0.49 7.71 -2.09
CA ASP A 187 0.24 8.56 -3.25
C ASP A 187 1.47 8.63 -4.17
N LEU A 188 2.65 8.84 -3.60
CA LEU A 188 3.92 8.84 -4.34
C LEU A 188 4.21 7.47 -4.98
N LEU A 189 3.94 6.36 -4.27
CA LEU A 189 4.11 5.01 -4.81
C LEU A 189 3.21 4.78 -6.03
N CYS A 190 1.93 5.14 -5.92
CA CYS A 190 0.98 4.99 -7.02
C CYS A 190 1.42 5.80 -8.24
N LEU A 191 1.85 7.05 -8.03
CA LEU A 191 2.38 7.91 -9.09
C LEU A 191 3.65 7.32 -9.72
N ALA A 192 4.58 6.77 -8.92
CA ALA A 192 5.81 6.16 -9.42
C ALA A 192 5.53 4.91 -10.28
N ILE A 193 4.50 4.14 -9.93
CA ILE A 193 4.07 2.98 -10.70
C ILE A 193 3.37 3.41 -12.00
N GLU A 194 2.53 4.45 -11.93
CA GLU A 194 1.77 4.96 -13.08
C GLU A 194 2.66 5.70 -14.10
N ASP A 195 3.74 6.32 -13.64
CA ASP A 195 4.68 7.07 -14.48
C ASP A 195 5.65 6.16 -15.26
N ASP A 196 5.74 4.88 -14.92
CA ASP A 196 6.61 3.93 -15.62
C ASP A 196 5.97 3.44 -16.91
N GLU A 197 6.42 3.97 -18.04
CA GLU A 197 5.93 3.63 -19.39
C GLU A 197 6.07 2.14 -19.73
N ARG A 198 7.00 1.41 -19.13
CA ARG A 198 7.22 -0.03 -19.35
C ARG A 198 6.10 -0.85 -18.74
N ALA A 199 5.60 -0.44 -17.59
CA ALA A 199 4.42 -1.04 -16.98
C ALA A 199 3.17 -0.88 -17.87
N LEU A 200 3.14 0.14 -18.71
CA LEU A 200 2.10 0.39 -19.70
C LEU A 200 2.22 -0.52 -20.94
N GLY A 201 3.40 -1.03 -21.28
CA GLY A 201 3.72 -1.68 -22.56
C GLY A 201 3.43 -3.19 -22.68
N SER A 202 3.27 -3.94 -21.59
CA SER A 202 3.28 -5.39 -21.65
C SER A 202 1.89 -6.03 -21.76
N GLY A 203 1.61 -6.64 -22.87
CA GLY A 203 0.46 -7.56 -23.09
C GLY A 203 -0.89 -6.94 -23.38
N MET A 204 -1.05 -5.63 -23.27
CA MET A 204 -2.19 -4.89 -23.82
C MET A 204 -1.69 -3.85 -24.83
N SER A 205 -2.44 -3.58 -25.90
CA SER A 205 -2.06 -2.51 -26.82
C SER A 205 -1.97 -1.20 -26.05
N SER A 206 -0.97 -0.36 -26.33
CA SER A 206 -0.78 0.97 -25.74
C SER A 206 -2.06 1.84 -25.81
N VAL A 207 -2.85 1.64 -26.87
CA VAL A 207 -4.16 2.26 -27.07
C VAL A 207 -5.16 1.84 -25.98
N ARG A 208 -5.23 0.54 -25.66
CA ARG A 208 -6.15 0.02 -24.62
C ARG A 208 -5.81 0.57 -23.24
N LEU A 209 -4.54 0.73 -22.95
CA LEU A 209 -4.04 1.31 -21.70
C LEU A 209 -4.36 2.80 -21.58
N GLY A 210 -4.10 3.54 -22.67
CA GLY A 210 -4.46 4.96 -22.73
C GLY A 210 -5.97 5.15 -22.53
N HIS A 211 -6.81 4.25 -23.06
CA HIS A 211 -8.24 4.27 -22.82
C HIS A 211 -8.57 3.98 -21.35
N LEU A 212 -7.96 2.97 -20.74
CA LEU A 212 -8.18 2.63 -19.34
C LEU A 212 -7.79 3.78 -18.41
N ALA A 213 -6.61 4.35 -18.57
CA ALA A 213 -6.13 5.48 -17.77
C ALA A 213 -7.05 6.73 -17.90
N ARG A 214 -7.54 7.01 -19.12
CA ARG A 214 -8.50 8.11 -19.33
C ARG A 214 -9.83 7.84 -18.63
N VAL A 215 -10.35 6.61 -18.72
CA VAL A 215 -11.59 6.19 -18.06
C VAL A 215 -11.46 6.29 -16.54
N GLU A 216 -10.36 5.82 -15.97
CA GLU A 216 -10.09 5.90 -14.53
C GLU A 216 -10.01 7.34 -14.05
N ARG A 217 -9.28 8.19 -14.76
CA ARG A 217 -9.21 9.63 -14.46
C ARG A 217 -10.58 10.31 -14.53
N TYR A 218 -11.38 9.99 -15.54
CA TYR A 218 -12.73 10.50 -15.67
C TYR A 218 -13.61 10.10 -14.49
N ILE A 219 -13.59 8.81 -14.11
CA ILE A 219 -14.36 8.28 -12.98
C ILE A 219 -13.94 8.98 -11.68
N ARG A 220 -12.65 9.10 -11.40
CA ARG A 220 -12.15 9.79 -10.17
C ARG A 220 -12.58 11.26 -10.13
N LYS A 221 -12.45 11.97 -11.24
CA LYS A 221 -12.84 13.38 -11.35
C LYS A 221 -14.35 13.60 -11.14
N ASN A 222 -15.17 12.62 -11.52
CA ASN A 222 -16.63 12.71 -11.47
C ASN A 222 -17.25 11.82 -10.36
N LEU A 223 -16.49 11.39 -9.38
CA LEU A 223 -16.89 10.37 -8.42
C LEU A 223 -18.16 10.74 -7.62
N ALA A 224 -18.29 12.03 -7.25
CA ALA A 224 -19.46 12.59 -6.55
C ALA A 224 -20.67 12.83 -7.46
N ASN A 225 -20.53 12.68 -8.78
CA ASN A 225 -21.63 12.91 -9.71
C ASN A 225 -22.62 11.74 -9.67
N HIS A 226 -23.81 11.97 -9.14
CA HIS A 226 -24.91 11.00 -9.05
C HIS A 226 -25.39 10.52 -10.43
N ALA A 227 -25.30 11.38 -11.44
CA ALA A 227 -25.73 11.09 -12.80
C ALA A 227 -24.65 10.37 -13.64
N MET A 228 -23.54 9.92 -13.04
CA MET A 228 -22.50 9.17 -13.74
C MET A 228 -22.99 7.76 -14.05
N THR A 229 -23.28 7.49 -15.33
CA THR A 229 -23.67 6.16 -15.83
C THR A 229 -22.56 5.56 -16.70
N MET A 230 -22.67 4.26 -16.98
CA MET A 230 -21.74 3.56 -17.88
C MET A 230 -21.72 4.17 -19.27
N GLU A 231 -22.88 4.65 -19.75
CA GLU A 231 -23.03 5.35 -21.03
C GLU A 231 -22.26 6.66 -21.05
N LYS A 232 -22.41 7.47 -20.00
CA LYS A 232 -21.69 8.74 -19.87
C LYS A 232 -20.18 8.56 -19.76
N ILE A 233 -19.72 7.54 -19.00
CA ILE A 233 -18.31 7.21 -18.90
C ILE A 233 -17.76 6.82 -20.28
N ALA A 234 -18.45 5.94 -20.99
CA ALA A 234 -18.04 5.48 -22.30
C ALA A 234 -18.01 6.62 -23.32
N SER A 235 -19.08 7.40 -23.41
CA SER A 235 -19.22 8.54 -24.33
C SER A 235 -18.14 9.62 -24.07
N ALA A 236 -17.91 9.99 -22.81
CA ALA A 236 -16.91 11.00 -22.45
C ALA A 236 -15.46 10.58 -22.79
N ASN A 237 -15.23 9.29 -22.94
CA ASN A 237 -13.91 8.74 -23.31
C ASN A 237 -13.81 8.29 -24.78
N GLY A 238 -14.87 8.52 -25.60
CA GLY A 238 -14.89 8.16 -27.01
C GLY A 238 -14.86 6.64 -27.26
N ILE A 239 -15.45 5.84 -26.36
CA ILE A 239 -15.45 4.37 -26.44
C ILE A 239 -16.88 3.83 -26.34
N SER A 240 -17.11 2.61 -26.83
CA SER A 240 -18.39 1.94 -26.63
C SER A 240 -18.55 1.41 -25.20
N ARG A 241 -19.80 1.28 -24.73
CA ARG A 241 -20.09 0.63 -23.44
C ARG A 241 -19.55 -0.79 -23.36
N ARG A 242 -19.65 -1.56 -24.46
CA ARG A 242 -19.08 -2.91 -24.55
C ARG A 242 -17.57 -2.88 -24.33
N TYR A 243 -16.87 -1.96 -24.98
CA TYR A 243 -15.43 -1.81 -24.84
C TYR A 243 -15.04 -1.31 -23.43
N LEU A 244 -15.83 -0.44 -22.81
CA LEU A 244 -15.68 -0.07 -21.41
C LEU A 244 -15.71 -1.30 -20.48
N HIS A 245 -16.70 -2.20 -20.65
CA HIS A 245 -16.73 -3.46 -19.89
C HIS A 245 -15.54 -4.36 -20.22
N GLN A 246 -15.10 -4.41 -21.49
CA GLN A 246 -13.95 -5.20 -21.91
C GLN A 246 -12.61 -4.66 -21.36
N LEU A 247 -12.46 -3.34 -21.23
CA LEU A 247 -11.30 -2.73 -20.54
C LEU A 247 -11.17 -3.23 -19.11
N PHE A 248 -12.30 -3.53 -18.48
CA PHE A 248 -12.44 -4.01 -17.13
C PHE A 248 -12.52 -5.55 -17.04
N HIS A 249 -12.52 -6.25 -18.15
CA HIS A 249 -12.48 -7.71 -18.18
C HIS A 249 -11.03 -8.19 -17.88
N GLY A 250 -10.90 -9.18 -17.00
CA GLY A 250 -9.58 -9.70 -16.56
C GLY A 250 -9.07 -9.09 -15.25
N SER A 251 -9.86 -8.23 -14.60
CA SER A 251 -9.64 -7.79 -13.23
C SER A 251 -10.73 -8.37 -12.32
N ASP A 252 -10.42 -8.58 -11.05
CA ASP A 252 -11.32 -9.16 -10.04
C ASP A 252 -12.58 -8.33 -9.75
N THR A 253 -12.82 -7.25 -10.51
CA THR A 253 -13.92 -6.35 -10.23
C THR A 253 -14.53 -5.74 -11.50
N THR A 254 -15.83 -5.47 -11.47
CA THR A 254 -16.53 -4.73 -12.54
C THR A 254 -16.38 -3.22 -12.36
N VAL A 255 -16.59 -2.44 -13.45
CA VAL A 255 -16.60 -0.95 -13.40
C VAL A 255 -17.50 -0.45 -12.28
N GLY A 256 -18.73 -0.97 -12.19
CA GLY A 256 -19.70 -0.53 -11.20
C GLY A 256 -19.28 -0.86 -9.75
N ARG A 257 -18.67 -2.03 -9.53
CA ARG A 257 -18.14 -2.40 -8.22
C ARG A 257 -16.96 -1.51 -7.84
N TRP A 258 -16.08 -1.21 -8.77
CA TRP A 258 -14.93 -0.33 -8.54
C TRP A 258 -15.36 1.10 -8.18
N ILE A 259 -16.30 1.70 -8.95
CA ILE A 259 -16.89 3.02 -8.62
C ILE A 259 -17.49 3.01 -7.22
N ARG A 260 -18.22 1.94 -6.86
CA ARG A 260 -18.82 1.80 -5.53
C ARG A 260 -17.79 1.80 -4.43
N VAL A 261 -16.68 1.06 -4.60
CA VAL A 261 -15.58 1.02 -3.64
C VAL A 261 -14.95 2.39 -3.47
N LEU A 262 -14.63 3.10 -4.55
CA LEU A 262 -14.09 4.46 -4.49
C LEU A 262 -15.02 5.43 -3.75
N ARG A 263 -16.33 5.33 -3.98
CA ARG A 263 -17.34 6.14 -3.28
C ARG A 263 -17.42 5.81 -1.79
N LEU A 264 -17.32 4.53 -1.41
CA LEU A 264 -17.29 4.11 -0.01
C LEU A 264 -16.05 4.64 0.71
N GLU A 265 -14.90 4.66 0.07
CA GLU A 265 -13.66 5.19 0.63
C GLU A 265 -13.71 6.69 0.82
N ALA A 266 -14.20 7.41 -0.19
CA ALA A 266 -14.39 8.84 -0.08
C ALA A 266 -15.41 9.20 1.04
N ALA A 267 -16.50 8.44 1.15
CA ALA A 267 -17.46 8.59 2.25
C ALA A 267 -16.83 8.27 3.62
N HIS A 268 -15.94 7.29 3.69
CA HIS A 268 -15.22 6.95 4.92
C HIS A 268 -14.27 8.07 5.36
N GLU A 269 -13.58 8.71 4.42
CA GLU A 269 -12.74 9.88 4.72
C GLU A 269 -13.60 11.07 5.20
N ASP A 270 -14.75 11.33 4.57
CA ASP A 270 -15.69 12.36 5.03
C ASP A 270 -16.23 12.05 6.43
N LEU A 271 -16.52 10.79 6.75
CA LEU A 271 -16.96 10.39 8.11
C LEU A 271 -15.88 10.65 9.18
N LYS A 272 -14.60 10.56 8.84
CA LYS A 272 -13.48 10.91 9.72
C LYS A 272 -13.42 12.42 10.00
N ASN A 273 -13.70 13.21 8.97
CA ASN A 273 -13.57 14.66 8.98
C ASN A 273 -14.92 15.39 9.15
N ALA A 274 -16.00 14.62 9.41
CA ALA A 274 -17.36 15.17 9.48
C ALA A 274 -17.48 16.28 10.54
N ARG A 275 -17.97 17.44 10.12
CA ARG A 275 -18.28 18.55 11.01
C ARG A 275 -19.41 18.19 11.96
N HIS A 276 -19.48 18.85 13.13
CA HIS A 276 -20.61 18.70 14.04
C HIS A 276 -21.93 18.98 13.30
N GLY A 277 -22.86 18.01 13.31
CA GLY A 277 -24.18 18.12 12.69
C GLY A 277 -24.35 17.40 11.34
N GLU A 278 -23.29 17.07 10.64
CA GLU A 278 -23.42 16.35 9.36
C GLU A 278 -23.85 14.90 9.58
N THR A 279 -24.89 14.45 8.89
CA THR A 279 -25.44 13.12 9.02
C THR A 279 -24.77 12.09 8.12
N VAL A 280 -24.85 10.81 8.50
CA VAL A 280 -24.39 9.68 7.65
C VAL A 280 -25.16 9.65 6.31
N ALA A 281 -26.43 10.09 6.31
CA ALA A 281 -27.25 10.14 5.10
C ALA A 281 -26.75 11.22 4.11
N GLU A 282 -26.40 12.39 4.61
CA GLU A 282 -25.85 13.48 3.77
C GLU A 282 -24.52 13.07 3.14
N ILE A 283 -23.62 12.41 3.91
CA ILE A 283 -22.36 11.90 3.39
C ILE A 283 -22.61 10.82 2.33
N ALA A 284 -23.52 9.86 2.60
CA ALA A 284 -23.87 8.84 1.63
C ALA A 284 -24.42 9.44 0.33
N TYR A 285 -25.33 10.41 0.45
CA TYR A 285 -25.91 11.10 -0.69
C TYR A 285 -24.83 11.86 -1.48
N ARG A 286 -23.95 12.62 -0.83
CA ARG A 286 -22.83 13.34 -1.48
C ARG A 286 -22.02 12.43 -2.39
N TRP A 287 -21.79 11.20 -1.97
CA TRP A 287 -21.02 10.22 -2.72
C TRP A 287 -21.86 9.32 -3.62
N GLY A 288 -23.08 9.74 -3.96
CA GLY A 288 -23.89 9.08 -4.98
C GLY A 288 -24.58 7.80 -4.56
N PHE A 289 -24.83 7.64 -3.26
CA PHE A 289 -25.71 6.57 -2.76
C PHE A 289 -27.13 7.13 -2.59
N GLY A 290 -28.08 6.62 -3.38
CA GLY A 290 -29.47 7.07 -3.32
C GLY A 290 -30.24 6.52 -2.12
N ASP A 291 -29.73 5.48 -1.44
CA ASP A 291 -30.37 4.83 -0.29
C ASP A 291 -29.35 4.61 0.83
N GLN A 292 -29.68 5.16 2.02
CA GLN A 292 -28.85 5.04 3.22
C GLN A 292 -28.74 3.60 3.72
N ALA A 293 -29.78 2.78 3.58
CA ALA A 293 -29.76 1.40 4.03
C ALA A 293 -28.82 0.56 3.14
N GLN A 294 -28.86 0.80 1.83
CA GLN A 294 -27.95 0.19 0.87
C GLN A 294 -26.50 0.62 1.11
N PHE A 295 -26.28 1.92 1.35
CA PHE A 295 -24.96 2.46 1.71
C PHE A 295 -24.42 1.76 2.96
N SER A 296 -25.21 1.68 4.03
CA SER A 296 -24.79 1.07 5.30
C SER A 296 -24.41 -0.40 5.16
N ARG A 297 -25.17 -1.17 4.35
CA ARG A 297 -24.85 -2.57 4.04
C ARG A 297 -23.53 -2.70 3.28
N HIS A 298 -23.33 -1.90 2.23
CA HIS A 298 -22.10 -1.92 1.45
C HIS A 298 -20.89 -1.45 2.26
N PHE A 299 -21.08 -0.42 3.09
CA PHE A 299 -20.04 0.11 3.97
C PHE A 299 -19.61 -0.94 5.00
N LYS A 300 -20.57 -1.61 5.67
CA LYS A 300 -20.28 -2.69 6.62
C LYS A 300 -19.58 -3.86 5.94
N SER A 301 -20.03 -4.25 4.75
CA SER A 301 -19.39 -5.32 3.98
C SER A 301 -17.94 -4.99 3.58
N HIS A 302 -17.63 -3.70 3.32
CA HIS A 302 -16.30 -3.27 2.88
C HIS A 302 -15.35 -2.97 4.04
N PHE A 303 -15.83 -2.33 5.12
CA PHE A 303 -15.01 -1.89 6.25
C PHE A 303 -15.17 -2.76 7.52
N GLY A 304 -16.01 -3.79 7.49
CA GLY A 304 -16.26 -4.70 8.62
C GLY A 304 -17.18 -4.12 9.72
N ARG A 305 -17.49 -2.81 9.69
CA ARG A 305 -18.32 -2.10 10.67
C ARG A 305 -19.27 -1.12 10.00
N PRO A 306 -20.45 -0.83 10.60
CA PRO A 306 -21.39 0.13 10.02
C PRO A 306 -20.84 1.59 10.11
N PRO A 307 -21.35 2.52 9.25
CA PRO A 307 -20.86 3.91 9.20
C PRO A 307 -20.93 4.67 10.53
N ARG A 308 -21.98 4.43 11.32
CA ARG A 308 -22.17 5.07 12.64
C ARG A 308 -21.09 4.67 13.64
N GLU A 309 -20.75 3.39 13.69
CA GLU A 309 -19.66 2.88 14.54
C GLU A 309 -18.30 3.39 14.07
N ALA A 310 -18.07 3.38 12.74
CA ALA A 310 -16.85 3.95 12.18
C ALA A 310 -16.68 5.41 12.61
N ARG A 311 -17.73 6.23 12.55
CA ARG A 311 -17.72 7.63 12.99
C ARG A 311 -17.46 7.76 14.51
N ALA A 312 -18.09 6.95 15.35
CA ALA A 312 -17.93 7.00 16.80
C ALA A 312 -16.49 6.68 17.23
N VAL A 313 -15.87 5.66 16.66
CA VAL A 313 -14.46 5.29 16.92
C VAL A 313 -13.52 6.41 16.48
N LEU A 314 -13.79 7.06 15.37
CA LEU A 314 -12.98 8.14 14.82
C LEU A 314 -13.13 9.44 15.63
N ALA A 315 -14.32 9.73 16.15
CA ALA A 315 -14.58 10.86 17.06
C ALA A 315 -13.87 10.70 18.42
N GLN A 316 -13.72 9.46 18.90
CA GLN A 316 -12.99 9.16 20.15
C GLN A 316 -11.46 9.22 19.98
N ALA A 317 -10.96 9.06 18.75
CA ALA A 317 -9.54 9.18 18.41
C ALA A 317 -9.08 10.63 18.13
N GLY A 318 -10.01 11.58 18.12
CA GLY A 318 -9.71 13.02 17.99
C GLY A 318 -8.98 13.58 19.20
N PRO A 319 -8.23 14.70 19.08
CA PRO A 319 -7.41 15.24 20.16
C PRO A 319 -8.28 15.56 21.38
N LYS A 320 -7.98 14.93 22.51
CA LYS A 320 -8.40 15.42 23.84
C LYS A 320 -7.78 16.80 24.03
N ILE A 321 -8.53 17.84 23.68
CA ILE A 321 -8.20 19.20 24.11
C ILE A 321 -8.33 19.16 25.65
N LEU A 322 -7.20 19.14 26.32
CA LEU A 322 -7.13 19.45 27.75
C LEU A 322 -7.75 20.84 27.94
N ARG A 323 -8.97 20.89 28.45
CA ARG A 323 -9.52 22.15 28.96
C ARG A 323 -8.60 22.56 30.09
N ALA A 324 -7.78 23.56 29.84
CA ALA A 324 -7.10 24.29 30.89
C ALA A 324 -8.18 24.85 31.84
N GLY A 325 -8.15 24.42 33.06
CA GLY A 325 -9.00 24.97 34.09
C GLY A 325 -8.75 26.47 34.24
N PRO A 326 -9.74 27.24 34.73
CA PRO A 326 -9.58 28.67 34.93
C PRO A 326 -8.44 28.96 35.92
N PRO A 327 -7.65 30.03 35.73
CA PRO A 327 -6.61 30.41 36.68
C PRO A 327 -7.24 30.76 38.01
N ALA A 328 -6.70 30.16 39.09
CA ALA A 328 -7.06 30.50 40.43
C ALA A 328 -6.72 31.98 40.70
N SER A 329 -7.74 32.72 41.06
CA SER A 329 -7.62 34.10 41.58
C SER A 329 -6.84 34.14 42.86
N ARG A 330 -5.78 34.89 42.91
CA ARG A 330 -5.27 35.63 44.05
C ARG A 330 -4.93 37.06 43.68
#